data_8c44712671d5680925522d1e0d60f6ae
#
_entry.id   8c44712671d5680925522d1e0d60f6ae
#
_cell.length_a   1.000
_cell.length_b   1.000
_cell.length_c   1.000
_cell.angle_alpha   90.00
_cell.angle_beta   90.00
_cell.angle_gamma   90.00
#
_symmetry.space_group_name_H-M   'P 1'
#
loop_
_entity.id
_entity.type
_entity.pdbx_description
1 polymer ?
#
loop_
_entity_poly.entity_id
_entity_poly.type
_entity_poly.pdbx_seq_one_letter_code
_entity_poly.pdbx_strand_id
1 'polypeptide(L)'
;FTPGHTPGSTTFVDKDAAYGFSGDSFGSGNLLLGVDFSTLISTCKKMSAVIEKYDIKYLYPGHYFGMNKETPQRVKDLITMSEEILSGKAQSEPNPSGLMGLDRIYTKYGVRINYKEESMK
;
A
#
# COMPACT_ATOMS: atom_id res chain seq x y z
N PHE A 1 0.75 -13.33 -4.71
CA PHE A 1 1.01 -11.99 -5.27
C PHE A 1 0.22 -10.92 -4.55
N THR A 2 0.88 -9.82 -4.25
CA THR A 2 0.27 -8.63 -3.66
C THR A 2 0.66 -7.40 -4.49
N PRO A 3 0.12 -7.27 -5.72
CA PRO A 3 0.46 -6.14 -6.58
C PRO A 3 0.09 -4.80 -5.93
N GLY A 4 0.97 -3.85 -6.04
CA GLY A 4 0.81 -2.51 -5.47
C GLY A 4 1.91 -1.61 -6.00
N HIS A 5 3.11 -1.73 -5.46
CA HIS A 5 4.27 -1.02 -6.01
C HIS A 5 4.58 -1.49 -7.43
N THR A 6 4.49 -2.78 -7.69
CA THR A 6 4.59 -3.36 -9.04
C THR A 6 3.53 -4.46 -9.22
N PRO A 7 3.21 -4.83 -10.47
CA PRO A 7 2.29 -5.95 -10.72
C PRO A 7 2.78 -7.28 -10.15
N GLY A 8 4.11 -7.46 -10.02
CA GLY A 8 4.70 -8.69 -9.52
C GLY A 8 5.06 -8.66 -8.03
N SER A 9 4.72 -7.59 -7.32
CA SER A 9 4.99 -7.51 -5.88
C SER A 9 4.35 -8.67 -5.15
N THR A 10 5.05 -9.22 -4.16
CA THR A 10 4.65 -10.45 -3.47
C THR A 10 4.87 -10.29 -1.97
N THR A 11 3.95 -10.84 -1.18
CA THR A 11 4.07 -10.92 0.28
C THR A 11 4.25 -12.37 0.68
N PHE A 12 5.24 -12.64 1.53
CA PHE A 12 5.48 -13.96 2.11
C PHE A 12 4.96 -13.95 3.55
N VAL A 13 4.17 -14.95 3.92
CA VAL A 13 3.54 -15.02 5.23
C VAL A 13 4.05 -16.25 5.98
N ASP A 14 4.56 -16.03 7.20
CA ASP A 14 4.85 -17.09 8.15
C ASP A 14 3.71 -17.15 9.16
N LYS A 15 2.81 -18.10 8.95
CA LYS A 15 1.60 -18.22 9.77
C LYS A 15 1.89 -18.65 11.21
N ASP A 16 2.99 -19.36 11.44
CA ASP A 16 3.35 -19.84 12.80
C ASP A 16 3.96 -18.72 13.63
N ALA A 17 4.77 -17.86 13.00
CA ALA A 17 5.35 -16.69 13.65
C ALA A 17 4.41 -15.49 13.65
N ALA A 18 3.31 -15.54 12.89
CA ALA A 18 2.33 -14.47 12.72
C ALA A 18 2.91 -13.20 12.09
N TYR A 19 3.85 -13.36 11.15
CA TYR A 19 4.48 -12.26 10.42
C TYR A 19 4.27 -12.39 8.92
N GLY A 20 4.32 -11.25 8.22
CA GLY A 20 4.42 -11.21 6.77
C GLY A 20 5.61 -10.36 6.34
N PHE A 21 6.22 -10.72 5.21
CA PHE A 21 7.30 -9.95 4.58
C PHE A 21 6.73 -9.39 3.28
N SER A 22 6.35 -8.11 3.31
CA SER A 22 5.56 -7.48 2.25
C SER A 22 6.41 -6.80 1.17
N GLY A 23 7.74 -6.74 1.35
CA GLY A 23 8.59 -6.02 0.41
C GLY A 23 8.09 -4.61 0.22
N ASP A 24 7.90 -4.19 -1.02
CA ASP A 24 7.40 -2.86 -1.35
C ASP A 24 5.91 -2.83 -1.70
N SER A 25 5.19 -3.95 -1.54
CA SER A 25 3.78 -4.07 -1.95
C SER A 25 2.89 -2.96 -1.39
N PHE A 26 3.06 -2.63 -0.12
CA PHE A 26 2.27 -1.62 0.59
C PHE A 26 3.08 -0.38 0.96
N GLY A 27 4.32 -0.30 0.45
CA GLY A 27 5.26 0.75 0.82
C GLY A 27 5.77 0.59 2.24
N SER A 28 6.58 1.56 2.65
CA SER A 28 7.15 1.64 4.00
C SER A 28 6.79 3.02 4.59
N GLY A 29 5.50 3.36 4.56
CA GLY A 29 5.00 4.69 4.87
C GLY A 29 4.97 5.60 3.63
N ASN A 30 5.51 5.17 2.53
CA ASN A 30 5.55 5.90 1.27
C ASN A 30 5.41 4.89 0.12
N LEU A 31 4.21 4.78 -0.43
CA LEU A 31 3.92 3.85 -1.52
C LEU A 31 4.08 4.53 -2.87
N LEU A 32 4.95 3.99 -3.71
CA LEU A 32 5.05 4.36 -5.13
C LEU A 32 4.17 3.38 -5.91
N LEU A 33 2.98 3.82 -6.27
CA LEU A 33 1.96 2.95 -6.87
C LEU A 33 2.28 2.66 -8.34
N GLY A 34 2.45 1.38 -8.66
CA GLY A 34 2.72 0.91 -10.02
C GLY A 34 1.58 0.13 -10.67
N VAL A 35 0.40 0.12 -10.03
CA VAL A 35 -0.81 -0.54 -10.53
C VAL A 35 -1.99 0.41 -10.41
N ASP A 36 -3.16 0.02 -10.93
CA ASP A 36 -4.39 0.79 -10.76
C ASP A 36 -4.89 0.73 -9.31
N PHE A 37 -5.64 1.72 -8.88
CA PHE A 37 -6.21 1.74 -7.53
C PHE A 37 -7.17 0.58 -7.29
N SER A 38 -7.94 0.17 -8.29
CA SER A 38 -8.81 -1.02 -8.15
C SER A 38 -8.00 -2.28 -7.86
N THR A 39 -6.83 -2.42 -8.46
CA THR A 39 -5.90 -3.53 -8.17
C THR A 39 -5.36 -3.43 -6.75
N LEU A 40 -4.95 -2.24 -6.32
CA LEU A 40 -4.46 -2.02 -4.96
C LEU A 40 -5.54 -2.36 -3.92
N ILE A 41 -6.77 -1.90 -4.14
CA ILE A 41 -7.90 -2.21 -3.25
C ILE A 41 -8.12 -3.72 -3.16
N SER A 42 -8.12 -4.40 -4.30
CA SER A 42 -8.27 -5.87 -4.36
C SER A 42 -7.15 -6.57 -3.59
N THR A 43 -5.91 -6.12 -3.76
CA THR A 43 -4.74 -6.64 -3.05
C THR A 43 -4.90 -6.44 -1.54
N CYS A 44 -5.29 -5.26 -1.11
CA CYS A 44 -5.46 -4.94 0.31
C CYS A 44 -6.60 -5.76 0.94
N LYS A 45 -7.70 -5.96 0.22
CA LYS A 45 -8.80 -6.80 0.70
C LYS A 45 -8.37 -8.26 0.85
N LYS A 46 -7.62 -8.77 -0.10
CA LYS A 46 -7.06 -10.12 -0.05
C LYS A 46 -6.09 -10.25 1.15
N MET A 47 -5.22 -9.27 1.33
CA MET A 47 -4.27 -9.28 2.44
C MET A 47 -4.98 -9.18 3.78
N SER A 48 -6.05 -8.37 3.89
CA SER A 48 -6.85 -8.27 5.11
C SER A 48 -7.47 -9.62 5.48
N ALA A 49 -7.96 -10.38 4.50
CA ALA A 49 -8.49 -11.73 4.74
C ALA A 49 -7.41 -12.69 5.24
N VAL A 50 -6.20 -12.62 4.68
CA VAL A 50 -5.05 -13.43 5.13
C VAL A 50 -4.65 -13.05 6.56
N ILE A 51 -4.62 -11.76 6.86
CA ILE A 51 -4.30 -11.26 8.20
C ILE A 51 -5.28 -11.80 9.22
N GLU A 52 -6.58 -11.77 8.93
CA GLU A 52 -7.60 -12.31 9.84
C GLU A 52 -7.50 -13.83 9.98
N LYS A 53 -7.32 -14.54 8.87
CA LYS A 53 -7.28 -16.00 8.86
C LYS A 53 -6.12 -16.57 9.69
N TYR A 54 -4.96 -15.95 9.63
CA TYR A 54 -3.74 -16.43 10.29
C TYR A 54 -3.32 -15.56 11.48
N ASP A 55 -4.14 -14.60 11.88
CA ASP A 55 -3.88 -13.68 12.98
C ASP A 55 -2.49 -13.02 12.86
N ILE A 56 -2.20 -12.50 11.68
CA ILE A 56 -0.92 -11.84 11.39
C ILE A 56 -0.83 -10.55 12.19
N LYS A 57 0.25 -10.38 12.94
CA LYS A 57 0.44 -9.23 13.83
C LYS A 57 1.18 -8.08 13.18
N TYR A 58 2.16 -8.39 12.32
CA TYR A 58 3.02 -7.39 11.71
C TYR A 58 3.38 -7.76 10.29
N LEU A 59 3.61 -6.71 9.47
CA LEU A 59 4.19 -6.82 8.14
C LEU A 59 5.54 -6.11 8.15
N TYR A 60 6.56 -6.77 7.62
CA TYR A 60 7.89 -6.19 7.51
C TYR A 60 8.12 -5.72 6.08
N PRO A 61 8.19 -4.39 5.85
CA PRO A 61 8.41 -3.85 4.51
C PRO A 61 9.88 -3.99 4.07
N GLY A 62 10.12 -3.73 2.77
CA GLY A 62 11.45 -3.86 2.19
C GLY A 62 12.43 -2.76 2.58
N HIS A 63 11.94 -1.61 3.04
CA HIS A 63 12.77 -0.47 3.41
C HIS A 63 12.59 -0.10 4.88
N TYR A 64 13.66 0.39 5.51
CA TYR A 64 13.63 0.87 6.87
C TYR A 64 13.77 2.39 6.88
N PHE A 65 12.72 3.08 7.30
CA PHE A 65 12.68 4.53 7.39
C PHE A 65 12.35 4.98 8.82
N GLY A 66 13.08 4.42 9.82
CA GLY A 66 12.81 4.71 11.22
C GLY A 66 11.73 3.82 11.83
N MET A 67 11.11 2.94 11.04
CA MET A 67 10.21 1.90 11.52
C MET A 67 10.55 0.61 10.81
N ASN A 68 10.51 -0.51 11.51
CA ASN A 68 10.89 -1.80 10.96
C ASN A 68 9.71 -2.77 10.82
N LYS A 69 8.49 -2.29 11.04
CA LYS A 69 7.28 -3.11 10.88
C LYS A 69 6.06 -2.24 10.67
N GLU A 70 5.09 -2.78 9.95
CA GLU A 70 3.79 -2.19 9.74
C GLU A 70 2.72 -3.01 10.47
N THR A 71 1.67 -2.36 10.94
CA THR A 71 0.52 -3.05 11.53
C THR A 71 -0.52 -3.38 10.46
N PRO A 72 -1.45 -4.31 10.73
CA PRO A 72 -2.56 -4.58 9.80
C PRO A 72 -3.40 -3.35 9.46
N GLN A 73 -3.42 -2.35 10.34
CA GLN A 73 -4.15 -1.11 10.10
C GLN A 73 -3.67 -0.39 8.85
N ARG A 74 -2.39 -0.49 8.50
CA ARG A 74 -1.84 0.11 7.27
C ARG A 74 -2.58 -0.38 6.03
N VAL A 75 -2.88 -1.66 5.96
CA VAL A 75 -3.60 -2.25 4.82
C VAL A 75 -5.01 -1.68 4.72
N LYS A 76 -5.70 -1.51 5.83
CA LYS A 76 -7.04 -0.91 5.88
C LYS A 76 -7.00 0.58 5.51
N ASP A 77 -6.00 1.30 5.97
CA ASP A 77 -5.82 2.71 5.64
C ASP A 77 -5.61 2.90 4.13
N LEU A 78 -4.86 2.03 3.50
CA LEU A 78 -4.65 2.08 2.04
C LEU A 78 -5.96 1.86 1.27
N ILE A 79 -6.84 0.99 1.76
CA ILE A 79 -8.18 0.79 1.16
C ILE A 79 -8.96 2.10 1.24
N THR A 80 -9.04 2.70 2.42
CA THR A 80 -9.77 3.94 2.65
C THR A 80 -9.24 5.07 1.77
N MET A 81 -7.93 5.26 1.74
CA MET A 81 -7.29 6.29 0.91
C MET A 81 -7.56 6.07 -0.57
N SER A 82 -7.47 4.83 -1.03
CA SER A 82 -7.73 4.48 -2.43
C SER A 82 -9.16 4.78 -2.83
N GLU A 83 -10.12 4.46 -1.98
CA GLU A 83 -11.53 4.76 -2.22
C GLU A 83 -11.79 6.27 -2.25
N GLU A 84 -11.14 7.03 -1.38
CA GLU A 84 -11.24 8.49 -1.38
C GLU A 84 -10.68 9.09 -2.67
N ILE A 85 -9.56 8.58 -3.16
CA ILE A 85 -8.97 9.03 -4.43
C ILE A 85 -9.92 8.73 -5.59
N LEU A 86 -10.45 7.51 -5.67
CA LEU A 86 -11.34 7.11 -6.76
C LEU A 86 -12.67 7.85 -6.74
N SER A 87 -13.16 8.23 -5.56
CA SER A 87 -14.43 8.97 -5.42
C SER A 87 -14.28 10.47 -5.62
N GLY A 88 -13.05 10.96 -5.80
CA GLY A 88 -12.77 12.39 -5.95
C GLY A 88 -12.77 13.18 -4.64
N LYS A 89 -12.83 12.51 -3.49
CA LYS A 89 -12.83 13.17 -2.17
C LYS A 89 -11.44 13.48 -1.64
N ALA A 90 -10.39 12.85 -2.21
CA ALA A 90 -9.03 13.07 -1.76
C ALA A 90 -8.50 14.42 -2.24
N GLN A 91 -7.84 15.15 -1.35
CA GLN A 91 -7.15 16.39 -1.69
C GLN A 91 -5.68 16.07 -1.93
N SER A 92 -5.37 15.60 -3.14
CA SER A 92 -4.00 15.29 -3.52
C SER A 92 -3.24 16.54 -3.92
N GLU A 93 -1.91 16.46 -3.75
CA GLU A 93 -1.00 17.55 -4.09
C GLU A 93 -0.10 17.15 -5.25
N PRO A 94 0.45 18.12 -6.01
CA PRO A 94 1.45 17.83 -7.02
C PRO A 94 2.69 17.20 -6.39
N ASN A 95 3.30 16.25 -7.09
CA ASN A 95 4.56 15.62 -6.68
C ASN A 95 5.70 16.25 -7.48
N PRO A 96 6.48 17.17 -6.90
CA PRO A 96 7.53 17.86 -7.64
C PRO A 96 8.68 16.95 -8.09
N SER A 97 8.89 15.82 -7.42
CA SER A 97 9.94 14.88 -7.84
C SER A 97 9.57 14.12 -9.11
N GLY A 98 8.28 13.85 -9.33
CA GLY A 98 7.80 13.11 -10.51
C GLY A 98 8.45 11.76 -10.71
N LEU A 99 8.97 11.14 -9.65
CA LEU A 99 9.67 9.86 -9.73
C LEU A 99 8.76 8.79 -10.34
N MET A 100 9.26 8.06 -11.34
CA MET A 100 8.50 7.04 -12.07
C MET A 100 7.24 7.56 -12.77
N GLY A 101 7.17 8.87 -13.04
CA GLY A 101 6.00 9.50 -13.64
C GLY A 101 4.85 9.71 -12.66
N LEU A 102 5.08 9.51 -11.37
CA LEU A 102 4.05 9.66 -10.33
C LEU A 102 3.97 11.12 -9.92
N ASP A 103 3.03 11.84 -10.53
CA ASP A 103 2.94 13.30 -10.43
C ASP A 103 1.98 13.81 -9.36
N ARG A 104 1.34 12.91 -8.60
CA ARG A 104 0.41 13.25 -7.54
C ARG A 104 0.76 12.55 -6.23
N ILE A 105 0.46 13.21 -5.12
CA ILE A 105 0.67 12.69 -3.76
C ILE A 105 -0.59 12.87 -2.95
N TYR A 106 -1.02 11.82 -2.24
CA TYR A 106 -2.05 11.91 -1.22
C TYR A 106 -1.49 11.36 0.09
N THR A 107 -1.51 12.19 1.15
CA THR A 107 -0.99 11.83 2.47
C THR A 107 -2.11 11.81 3.48
N LYS A 108 -2.27 10.70 4.21
CA LYS A 108 -3.23 10.54 5.29
C LYS A 108 -2.79 9.39 6.18
N TYR A 109 -3.19 9.41 7.45
CA TYR A 109 -2.87 8.32 8.41
C TYR A 109 -1.38 8.00 8.53
N GLY A 110 -0.51 8.99 8.31
CA GLY A 110 0.93 8.78 8.35
C GLY A 110 1.50 8.03 7.17
N VAL A 111 0.71 7.86 6.09
CA VAL A 111 1.17 7.20 4.87
C VAL A 111 0.99 8.13 3.68
N ARG A 112 1.89 8.01 2.73
CA ARG A 112 1.87 8.77 1.48
C ARG A 112 1.72 7.81 0.32
N ILE A 113 0.76 8.08 -0.57
CA ILE A 113 0.62 7.36 -1.83
C ILE A 113 1.06 8.31 -2.95
N ASN A 114 2.06 7.89 -3.72
CA ASN A 114 2.49 8.56 -4.93
C ASN A 114 1.84 7.84 -6.10
N TYR A 115 1.13 8.56 -6.96
CA TYR A 115 0.38 7.96 -8.05
C TYR A 115 0.31 8.89 -9.26
N LYS A 116 -0.18 8.35 -10.36
CA LYS A 116 -0.47 9.12 -11.58
C LYS A 116 -1.95 9.02 -11.89
N GLU A 117 -2.46 10.01 -12.61
CA GLU A 117 -3.88 10.10 -12.94
C GLU A 117 -4.39 8.86 -13.68
N GLU A 118 -3.55 8.26 -14.53
CA GLU A 118 -3.88 7.03 -15.26
C GLU A 118 -4.19 5.86 -14.35
N SER A 119 -3.70 5.85 -13.11
CA SER A 119 -3.96 4.80 -12.11
C SER A 119 -5.30 4.96 -11.39
N MET A 120 -6.01 6.05 -11.63
CA MET A 120 -7.31 6.33 -11.00
C MET A 120 -8.43 5.51 -11.66
N LYS A 121 -8.31 4.20 -11.53
CA LYS A 121 -9.26 3.23 -12.07
C LYS A 121 -9.61 2.20 -11.04
#